data_6600b9c585a323292bcc4883f475c29c
#
_entry.id   6600b9c585a323292bcc4883f475c29c
#
_cell.length_a   1.000
_cell.length_b   1.000
_cell.length_c   1.000
_cell.angle_alpha   90.00
_cell.angle_beta   90.00
_cell.angle_gamma   90.00
#
_symmetry.space_group_name_H-M   'P 1'
#
loop_
_entity.id
_entity.type
_entity.pdbx_description
1 polymer ?
#
loop_
_entity_poly.entity_id
_entity_poly.type
_entity_poly.pdbx_seq_one_letter_code
_entity_poly.pdbx_strand_id
1 'polypeptide(L)'
;MPFDAMAEMSDETLLVLFANGDGAAARALNLRLTPRVMGHAYRLLGNHAEAEDVTQEAMLRLWKIAPEWRQDEAKVTTWLYRVVANLCIDLRRRARGVALESIPEPEDGRATAAEILQDAARAEALQEALDQLPDRQRQAVVLRHIEGLANPEIAEIMEITTEAVESLTARGKRALTAALSGRQEELGYGDER
;
A
#
# COMPACT_ATOMS: atom_id res chain seq x y z
N MET A 1 -29.40 1.30 5.93
CA MET A 1 -29.18 2.58 5.21
C MET A 1 -29.03 2.31 3.73
N PRO A 2 -29.51 3.17 2.79
CA PRO A 2 -29.23 3.03 1.36
C PRO A 2 -27.72 3.16 1.08
N PHE A 3 -27.22 2.41 0.10
CA PHE A 3 -25.79 2.36 -0.24
C PHE A 3 -25.20 3.73 -0.62
N ASP A 4 -25.97 4.58 -1.30
CA ASP A 4 -25.58 5.95 -1.69
C ASP A 4 -25.28 6.86 -0.48
N ALA A 5 -26.02 6.70 0.61
CA ALA A 5 -25.79 7.50 1.82
C ALA A 5 -24.46 7.16 2.53
N MET A 6 -23.89 5.99 2.23
CA MET A 6 -22.62 5.56 2.82
C MET A 6 -21.38 6.07 2.06
N ALA A 7 -21.55 6.54 0.82
CA ALA A 7 -20.46 7.01 0.00
C ALA A 7 -19.75 8.23 0.61
N GLU A 8 -20.49 9.09 1.30
CA GLU A 8 -19.99 10.33 1.93
C GLU A 8 -19.54 10.15 3.39
N MET A 9 -19.80 8.96 4.00
CA MET A 9 -19.40 8.70 5.38
C MET A 9 -17.91 8.41 5.48
N SER A 10 -17.29 8.82 6.60
CA SER A 10 -15.89 8.47 6.90
C SER A 10 -15.75 6.98 7.18
N ASP A 11 -14.52 6.46 7.01
CA ASP A 11 -14.21 5.05 7.27
C ASP A 11 -14.45 4.69 8.74
N GLU A 12 -14.17 5.63 9.66
CA GLU A 12 -14.41 5.49 11.10
C GLU A 12 -15.90 5.35 11.41
N THR A 13 -16.74 6.19 10.77
CA THR A 13 -18.20 6.13 10.93
C THR A 13 -18.74 4.80 10.42
N LEU A 14 -18.30 4.35 9.25
CA LEU A 14 -18.69 3.06 8.70
C LEU A 14 -18.24 1.89 9.59
N LEU A 15 -17.05 1.97 10.19
CA LEU A 15 -16.55 0.94 11.09
C LEU A 15 -17.42 0.81 12.37
N VAL A 16 -17.85 1.93 12.92
CA VAL A 16 -18.76 1.94 14.08
C VAL A 16 -20.14 1.40 13.69
N LEU A 17 -20.67 1.75 12.52
CA LEU A 17 -21.95 1.19 12.03
C LEU A 17 -21.85 -0.34 11.84
N PHE A 18 -20.73 -0.81 11.28
CA PHE A 18 -20.47 -2.25 11.19
C PHE A 18 -20.43 -2.92 12.56
N ALA A 19 -19.72 -2.35 13.53
CA ALA A 19 -19.65 -2.88 14.90
C ALA A 19 -21.04 -2.99 15.56
N ASN A 20 -21.99 -2.12 15.16
CA ASN A 20 -23.39 -2.17 15.59
C ASN A 20 -24.29 -3.06 14.71
N GLY A 21 -23.71 -3.87 13.83
CA GLY A 21 -24.44 -4.88 13.04
C GLY A 21 -24.91 -4.39 11.66
N ASP A 22 -24.51 -3.22 11.17
CA ASP A 22 -24.86 -2.77 9.82
C ASP A 22 -23.98 -3.45 8.76
N GLY A 23 -24.54 -4.47 8.10
CA GLY A 23 -23.85 -5.23 7.03
C GLY A 23 -23.62 -4.41 5.74
N ALA A 24 -24.37 -3.32 5.51
CA ALA A 24 -24.11 -2.44 4.38
C ALA A 24 -22.87 -1.57 4.61
N ALA A 25 -22.62 -1.15 5.85
CA ALA A 25 -21.41 -0.46 6.24
C ALA A 25 -20.17 -1.35 6.06
N ALA A 26 -20.24 -2.64 6.43
CA ALA A 26 -19.18 -3.60 6.17
C ALA A 26 -18.83 -3.70 4.68
N ARG A 27 -19.85 -3.78 3.83
CA ARG A 27 -19.69 -3.85 2.36
C ARG A 27 -19.06 -2.59 1.82
N ALA A 28 -19.49 -1.41 2.27
CA ALA A 28 -18.93 -0.12 1.85
C ALA A 28 -17.45 0.00 2.21
N LEU A 29 -17.08 -0.36 3.45
CA LEU A 29 -15.68 -0.41 3.90
C LEU A 29 -14.85 -1.37 3.07
N ASN A 30 -15.35 -2.58 2.83
CA ASN A 30 -14.62 -3.58 2.07
C ASN A 30 -14.31 -3.10 0.64
N LEU A 31 -15.32 -2.55 -0.06
CA LEU A 31 -15.13 -2.00 -1.41
C LEU A 31 -14.14 -0.83 -1.45
N ARG A 32 -14.09 -0.02 -0.39
CA ARG A 32 -13.22 1.16 -0.32
C ARG A 32 -11.81 0.81 0.13
N LEU A 33 -11.65 -0.02 1.15
CA LEU A 33 -10.36 -0.25 1.80
C LEU A 33 -9.58 -1.41 1.17
N THR A 34 -10.24 -2.49 0.71
CA THR A 34 -9.53 -3.65 0.15
C THR A 34 -8.61 -3.30 -1.01
N PRO A 35 -9.03 -2.53 -2.05
CA PRO A 35 -8.13 -2.17 -3.15
C PRO A 35 -6.94 -1.32 -2.69
N ARG A 36 -7.15 -0.42 -1.73
CA ARG A 36 -6.08 0.43 -1.18
C ARG A 36 -5.06 -0.39 -0.39
N VAL A 37 -5.54 -1.26 0.49
CA VAL A 37 -4.71 -2.16 1.30
C VAL A 37 -3.92 -3.12 0.41
N MET A 38 -4.58 -3.69 -0.61
CA MET A 38 -3.95 -4.56 -1.59
C MET A 38 -2.84 -3.86 -2.37
N GLY A 39 -3.12 -2.67 -2.91
CA GLY A 39 -2.12 -1.87 -3.62
C GLY A 39 -0.93 -1.51 -2.73
N HIS A 40 -1.19 -1.15 -1.46
CA HIS A 40 -0.13 -0.86 -0.50
C HIS A 40 0.74 -2.09 -0.19
N ALA A 41 0.12 -3.23 0.11
CA ALA A 41 0.81 -4.49 0.37
C ALA A 41 1.67 -4.93 -0.83
N TYR A 42 1.11 -4.85 -2.04
CA TYR A 42 1.82 -5.19 -3.27
C TYR A 42 3.07 -4.33 -3.48
N ARG A 43 2.97 -3.01 -3.28
CA ARG A 43 4.14 -2.10 -3.39
C ARG A 43 5.23 -2.40 -2.37
N LEU A 44 4.86 -2.94 -1.22
CA LEU A 44 5.84 -3.33 -0.20
C LEU A 44 6.47 -4.70 -0.46
N LEU A 45 5.73 -5.66 -1.03
CA LEU A 45 6.16 -7.05 -1.18
C LEU A 45 6.69 -7.40 -2.57
N GLY A 46 6.12 -6.80 -3.63
CA GLY A 46 6.40 -7.14 -5.02
C GLY A 46 5.79 -8.48 -5.47
N ASN A 47 5.02 -9.13 -4.62
CA ASN A 47 4.40 -10.43 -4.88
C ASN A 47 2.89 -10.33 -4.64
N HIS A 48 2.09 -10.71 -5.65
CA HIS A 48 0.63 -10.55 -5.63
C HIS A 48 -0.04 -11.50 -4.63
N ALA A 49 0.39 -12.77 -4.59
CA ALA A 49 -0.18 -13.76 -3.69
C ALA A 49 0.10 -13.40 -2.21
N GLU A 50 1.33 -12.98 -1.89
CA GLU A 50 1.67 -12.50 -0.54
C GLU A 50 0.89 -11.23 -0.18
N ALA A 51 0.67 -10.33 -1.13
CA ALA A 51 -0.11 -9.12 -0.91
C ALA A 51 -1.60 -9.43 -0.66
N GLU A 52 -2.16 -10.44 -1.32
CA GLU A 52 -3.53 -10.94 -1.05
C GLU A 52 -3.64 -11.48 0.37
N ASP A 53 -2.72 -12.32 0.79
CA ASP A 53 -2.70 -12.90 2.14
C ASP A 53 -2.60 -11.80 3.22
N VAL A 54 -1.71 -10.84 3.04
CA VAL A 54 -1.56 -9.68 3.92
C VAL A 54 -2.83 -8.85 3.96
N THR A 55 -3.46 -8.63 2.80
CA THR A 55 -4.71 -7.87 2.70
C THR A 55 -5.84 -8.55 3.47
N GLN A 56 -6.01 -9.85 3.29
CA GLN A 56 -7.02 -10.63 4.00
C GLN A 56 -6.79 -10.57 5.52
N GLU A 57 -5.58 -10.79 5.97
CA GLU A 57 -5.23 -10.74 7.39
C GLU A 57 -5.44 -9.33 7.99
N ALA A 58 -5.05 -8.27 7.28
CA ALA A 58 -5.25 -6.90 7.72
C ALA A 58 -6.74 -6.55 7.85
N MET A 59 -7.57 -6.94 6.86
CA MET A 59 -9.01 -6.74 6.91
C MET A 59 -9.67 -7.56 8.03
N LEU A 60 -9.26 -8.81 8.25
CA LEU A 60 -9.74 -9.62 9.37
C LEU A 60 -9.42 -8.98 10.73
N ARG A 61 -8.23 -8.39 10.88
CA ARG A 61 -7.87 -7.66 12.10
C ARG A 61 -8.72 -6.41 12.28
N LEU A 62 -9.03 -5.69 11.19
CA LEU A 62 -9.94 -4.53 11.25
C LEU A 62 -11.32 -4.94 11.76
N TRP A 63 -11.88 -6.02 11.23
CA TRP A 63 -13.18 -6.53 11.68
C TRP A 63 -13.18 -6.95 13.16
N LYS A 64 -12.10 -7.55 13.63
CA LYS A 64 -11.96 -7.96 15.03
C LYS A 64 -11.88 -6.77 15.99
N ILE A 65 -11.19 -5.68 15.61
CA ILE A 65 -11.03 -4.51 16.47
C ILE A 65 -12.23 -3.55 16.42
N ALA A 66 -13.10 -3.67 15.42
CA ALA A 66 -14.22 -2.75 15.19
C ALA A 66 -15.08 -2.49 16.43
N PRO A 67 -15.44 -3.49 17.27
CA PRO A 67 -16.23 -3.24 18.48
C PRO A 67 -15.53 -2.38 19.53
N GLU A 68 -14.20 -2.35 19.51
CA GLU A 68 -13.36 -1.61 20.45
C GLU A 68 -12.85 -0.29 19.86
N TRP A 69 -13.21 -0.01 18.57
CA TRP A 69 -12.71 1.16 17.85
C TRP A 69 -13.22 2.46 18.44
N ARG A 70 -12.30 3.38 18.74
CA ARG A 70 -12.62 4.72 19.18
C ARG A 70 -12.37 5.73 18.08
N GLN A 71 -13.41 6.46 17.68
CA GLN A 71 -13.37 7.38 16.53
C GLN A 71 -12.33 8.50 16.66
N ASP A 72 -11.95 8.88 17.86
CA ASP A 72 -11.09 10.04 18.12
C ASP A 72 -9.61 9.68 18.28
N GLU A 73 -9.22 8.41 18.23
CA GLU A 73 -7.85 7.98 18.52
C GLU A 73 -6.95 7.89 17.29
N ALA A 74 -7.45 7.40 16.15
CA ALA A 74 -6.69 7.28 14.92
C ALA A 74 -7.60 7.12 13.69
N LYS A 75 -7.10 7.46 12.50
CA LYS A 75 -7.78 7.13 11.25
C LYS A 75 -7.67 5.63 10.98
N VAL A 76 -8.75 5.04 10.48
CA VAL A 76 -8.81 3.63 10.07
C VAL A 76 -7.71 3.30 9.06
N THR A 77 -7.46 4.19 8.10
CA THR A 77 -6.41 4.03 7.10
C THR A 77 -5.01 4.04 7.71
N THR A 78 -4.71 4.92 8.66
CA THR A 78 -3.42 4.97 9.37
C THR A 78 -3.16 3.65 10.10
N TRP A 79 -4.17 3.15 10.81
CA TRP A 79 -4.09 1.87 11.51
C TRP A 79 -3.87 0.70 10.53
N LEU A 80 -4.60 0.65 9.43
CA LEU A 80 -4.44 -0.39 8.41
C LEU A 80 -3.04 -0.37 7.80
N TYR A 81 -2.51 0.79 7.43
CA TYR A 81 -1.15 0.89 6.88
C TYR A 81 -0.09 0.41 7.87
N ARG A 82 -0.25 0.69 9.17
CA ARG A 82 0.62 0.13 10.21
C ARG A 82 0.53 -1.40 10.27
N VAL A 83 -0.68 -1.95 10.26
CA VAL A 83 -0.88 -3.42 10.28
C VAL A 83 -0.25 -4.07 9.05
N VAL A 84 -0.51 -3.54 7.86
CA VAL A 84 0.05 -4.05 6.60
C VAL A 84 1.58 -3.99 6.62
N ALA A 85 2.16 -2.86 7.02
CA ALA A 85 3.60 -2.70 7.09
C ALA A 85 4.25 -3.74 8.02
N ASN A 86 3.67 -3.97 9.20
CA ASN A 86 4.17 -4.96 10.15
C ASN A 86 4.08 -6.39 9.59
N LEU A 87 2.96 -6.73 8.94
CA LEU A 87 2.79 -8.03 8.28
C LEU A 87 3.82 -8.23 7.14
N CYS A 88 4.04 -7.21 6.32
CA CYS A 88 5.02 -7.25 5.24
C CYS A 88 6.46 -7.42 5.78
N ILE A 89 6.82 -6.69 6.84
CA ILE A 89 8.15 -6.82 7.49
C ILE A 89 8.34 -8.24 8.04
N ASP A 90 7.32 -8.80 8.68
CA ASP A 90 7.37 -10.15 9.23
C ASP A 90 7.53 -11.22 8.15
N LEU A 91 6.79 -11.09 7.03
CA LEU A 91 6.94 -11.98 5.86
C LEU A 91 8.35 -11.90 5.28
N ARG A 92 8.85 -10.70 5.00
CA ARG A 92 10.21 -10.52 4.46
C ARG A 92 11.30 -11.03 5.40
N ARG A 93 11.11 -10.86 6.71
CA ARG A 93 12.05 -11.42 7.70
C ARG A 93 12.06 -12.93 7.67
N ARG A 94 10.90 -13.58 7.55
CA ARG A 94 10.78 -15.03 7.40
C ARG A 94 11.40 -15.52 6.10
N ALA A 95 11.11 -14.86 4.98
CA ALA A 95 11.67 -15.19 3.68
C ALA A 95 13.21 -15.10 3.68
N ARG A 96 13.81 -14.07 4.29
CA ARG A 96 15.27 -13.97 4.45
C ARG A 96 15.86 -15.07 5.32
N GLY A 97 15.11 -15.60 6.29
CA GLY A 97 15.52 -16.74 7.12
C GLY A 97 15.42 -18.10 6.41
N VAL A 98 14.69 -18.16 5.31
CA VAL A 98 14.41 -19.38 4.51
C VAL A 98 15.05 -19.31 3.11
N ALA A 99 15.79 -18.24 2.79
CA ALA A 99 16.27 -17.97 1.44
C ALA A 99 17.17 -19.08 0.89
N LEU A 100 16.54 -20.08 0.30
CA LEU A 100 16.99 -20.85 -0.87
C LEU A 100 15.74 -21.26 -1.67
N GLU A 101 15.70 -20.82 -2.93
CA GLU A 101 14.74 -21.22 -3.98
C GLU A 101 13.31 -20.65 -3.92
N SER A 102 13.09 -19.57 -4.64
CA SER A 102 11.88 -19.43 -5.48
C SER A 102 12.10 -18.35 -6.53
N ILE A 103 11.94 -18.75 -7.78
CA ILE A 103 11.90 -17.91 -8.99
C ILE A 103 10.50 -17.31 -9.08
N PRO A 104 10.34 -16.00 -9.35
CA PRO A 104 9.02 -15.40 -9.55
C PRO A 104 8.42 -15.85 -10.88
N GLU A 105 7.18 -16.27 -10.87
CA GLU A 105 6.38 -16.59 -12.05
C GLU A 105 5.69 -15.31 -12.55
N PRO A 106 5.72 -15.00 -13.88
CA PRO A 106 5.07 -13.78 -14.40
C PRO A 106 3.57 -14.00 -14.56
N GLU A 107 2.76 -13.08 -14.06
CA GLU A 107 1.31 -13.09 -14.22
C GLU A 107 0.84 -12.35 -15.47
N ASP A 108 -0.11 -12.98 -16.16
CA ASP A 108 -0.77 -12.57 -17.39
C ASP A 108 -1.94 -11.63 -17.07
N GLY A 109 -1.94 -10.41 -17.55
CA GLY A 109 -3.00 -9.41 -17.35
C GLY A 109 -3.46 -8.79 -18.67
N ARG A 110 -4.69 -9.08 -19.08
CA ARG A 110 -5.31 -8.57 -20.31
C ARG A 110 -5.86 -7.15 -20.11
N ALA A 111 -5.41 -6.24 -20.96
CA ALA A 111 -6.12 -4.98 -21.22
C ALA A 111 -5.71 -4.37 -22.57
N THR A 112 -6.55 -3.53 -23.18
CA THR A 112 -6.46 -3.04 -24.55
C THR A 112 -5.32 -2.06 -24.83
N ALA A 113 -4.72 -2.32 -25.75
CA ALA A 113 -3.57 -2.39 -26.61
C ALA A 113 -2.40 -1.41 -26.36
N ALA A 114 -2.44 -0.13 -26.52
CA ALA A 114 -1.20 0.68 -26.51
C ALA A 114 -1.00 1.56 -25.25
N GLU A 115 -2.00 2.31 -24.82
CA GLU A 115 -1.91 3.17 -23.63
C GLU A 115 -1.87 2.34 -22.35
N ILE A 116 -2.61 1.24 -22.30
CA ILE A 116 -2.65 0.33 -21.15
C ILE A 116 -1.36 -0.47 -21.05
N LEU A 117 -0.75 -0.85 -22.17
CA LEU A 117 0.58 -1.48 -22.19
C LEU A 117 1.65 -0.52 -21.65
N GLN A 118 1.54 0.78 -21.98
CA GLN A 118 2.49 1.78 -21.50
C GLN A 118 2.32 2.07 -19.99
N ASP A 119 1.07 2.15 -19.50
CA ASP A 119 0.81 2.33 -18.07
C ASP A 119 1.16 1.08 -17.25
N ALA A 120 0.94 -0.10 -17.81
CA ALA A 120 1.39 -1.36 -17.21
C ALA A 120 2.93 -1.42 -17.13
N ALA A 121 3.63 -1.07 -18.21
CA ALA A 121 5.09 -1.00 -18.22
C ALA A 121 5.66 0.02 -17.22
N ARG A 122 4.98 1.17 -17.07
CA ARG A 122 5.34 2.18 -16.06
C ARG A 122 5.14 1.66 -14.63
N ALA A 123 4.03 0.96 -14.38
CA ALA A 123 3.73 0.38 -13.08
C ALA A 123 4.73 -0.72 -12.72
N GLU A 124 5.09 -1.57 -13.69
CA GLU A 124 6.10 -2.62 -13.52
C GLU A 124 7.49 -2.03 -13.25
N ALA A 125 7.93 -1.05 -14.04
CA ALA A 125 9.19 -0.36 -13.83
C ALA A 125 9.28 0.30 -12.46
N LEU A 126 8.18 0.92 -12.00
CA LEU A 126 8.10 1.49 -10.65
C LEU A 126 8.22 0.41 -9.59
N GLN A 127 7.53 -0.74 -9.76
CA GLN A 127 7.59 -1.84 -8.80
C GLN A 127 9.00 -2.43 -8.72
N GLU A 128 9.65 -2.69 -9.85
CA GLU A 128 11.04 -3.15 -9.91
C GLU A 128 12.00 -2.18 -9.18
N ALA A 129 11.82 -0.87 -9.39
CA ALA A 129 12.62 0.14 -8.70
C ALA A 129 12.34 0.19 -7.20
N LEU A 130 11.08 0.02 -6.77
CA LEU A 130 10.70 -0.08 -5.36
C LEU A 130 11.33 -1.32 -4.71
N ASP A 131 11.40 -2.44 -5.43
CA ASP A 131 11.95 -3.71 -4.90
C ASP A 131 13.46 -3.65 -4.63
N GLN A 132 14.17 -2.74 -5.28
CA GLN A 132 15.59 -2.47 -5.04
C GLN A 132 15.82 -1.62 -3.78
N LEU A 133 14.80 -0.96 -3.24
CA LEU A 133 14.96 -0.13 -2.05
C LEU A 133 15.05 -0.97 -0.77
N PRO A 134 15.88 -0.53 0.22
CA PRO A 134 15.76 -1.04 1.58
C PRO A 134 14.34 -0.88 2.12
N ASP A 135 13.83 -1.87 2.86
CA ASP A 135 12.44 -1.95 3.30
C ASP A 135 11.90 -0.64 3.92
N ARG A 136 12.68 -0.01 4.82
CA ARG A 136 12.26 1.24 5.46
C ARG A 136 12.21 2.44 4.51
N GLN A 137 13.10 2.50 3.52
CA GLN A 137 13.06 3.56 2.50
C GLN A 137 11.87 3.35 1.56
N ARG A 138 11.61 2.10 1.14
CA ARG A 138 10.45 1.73 0.34
C ARG A 138 9.17 2.14 1.05
N GLN A 139 8.99 1.74 2.31
CA GLN A 139 7.82 2.08 3.10
C GLN A 139 7.60 3.60 3.19
N ALA A 140 8.62 4.37 3.53
CA ALA A 140 8.51 5.82 3.63
C ALA A 140 8.13 6.48 2.29
N VAL A 141 8.72 6.04 1.18
CA VAL A 141 8.43 6.55 -0.16
C VAL A 141 7.01 6.20 -0.60
N VAL A 142 6.57 4.96 -0.39
CA VAL A 142 5.22 4.52 -0.74
C VAL A 142 4.19 5.34 0.04
N LEU A 143 4.32 5.44 1.36
CA LEU A 143 3.40 6.22 2.19
C LEU A 143 3.37 7.71 1.80
N ARG A 144 4.54 8.29 1.47
CA ARG A 144 4.64 9.72 1.16
C ARG A 144 4.16 10.07 -0.25
N HIS A 145 4.62 9.33 -1.27
CA HIS A 145 4.46 9.72 -2.67
C HIS A 145 3.33 8.98 -3.39
N ILE A 146 2.92 7.82 -2.91
CA ILE A 146 1.84 7.03 -3.51
C ILE A 146 0.56 7.17 -2.68
N GLU A 147 0.64 6.99 -1.36
CA GLU A 147 -0.53 7.13 -0.48
C GLU A 147 -0.82 8.60 -0.11
N GLY A 148 0.13 9.52 -0.33
CA GLY A 148 -0.06 10.96 -0.15
C GLY A 148 -0.08 11.42 1.32
N LEU A 149 0.44 10.62 2.25
CA LEU A 149 0.39 10.94 3.68
C LEU A 149 1.39 12.05 4.06
N ALA A 150 1.05 12.80 5.12
CA ALA A 150 1.94 13.79 5.71
C ALA A 150 3.01 13.12 6.58
N ASN A 151 4.18 13.76 6.72
CA ASN A 151 5.29 13.22 7.53
C ASN A 151 4.90 12.81 8.96
N PRO A 152 4.05 13.57 9.69
CA PRO A 152 3.60 13.16 11.01
C PRO A 152 2.79 11.84 11.00
N GLU A 153 1.91 11.65 10.02
CA GLU A 153 1.12 10.41 9.87
C GLU A 153 2.04 9.21 9.55
N ILE A 154 3.05 9.44 8.70
CA ILE A 154 4.06 8.42 8.37
C ILE A 154 4.91 8.08 9.60
N ALA A 155 5.30 9.07 10.38
CA ALA A 155 6.07 8.90 11.61
C ALA A 155 5.29 8.02 12.62
N GLU A 156 3.98 8.24 12.75
CA GLU A 156 3.10 7.40 13.56
C GLU A 156 3.01 5.96 13.04
N ILE A 157 2.82 5.77 11.71
CA ILE A 157 2.73 4.43 11.09
C ILE A 157 4.03 3.66 11.26
N MET A 158 5.17 4.32 11.07
CA MET A 158 6.50 3.70 11.08
C MET A 158 7.14 3.64 12.48
N GLU A 159 6.51 4.26 13.49
CA GLU A 159 7.01 4.39 14.87
C GLU A 159 8.42 5.00 14.92
N ILE A 160 8.59 6.13 14.22
CA ILE A 160 9.86 6.89 14.13
C ILE A 160 9.58 8.39 14.21
N THR A 161 10.64 9.20 14.28
CA THR A 161 10.50 10.67 14.26
C THR A 161 10.23 11.19 12.83
N THR A 162 9.66 12.39 12.73
CA THR A 162 9.41 13.08 11.44
C THR A 162 10.71 13.34 10.68
N GLU A 163 11.81 13.66 11.37
CA GLU A 163 13.13 13.85 10.75
C GLU A 163 13.66 12.54 10.14
N ALA A 164 13.39 11.40 10.80
CA ALA A 164 13.74 10.10 10.26
C ALA A 164 12.91 9.77 9.00
N VAL A 165 11.62 10.14 8.97
CA VAL A 165 10.76 10.02 7.77
C VAL A 165 11.35 10.83 6.62
N GLU A 166 11.69 12.10 6.85
CA GLU A 166 12.29 12.98 5.84
C GLU A 166 13.57 12.40 5.26
N SER A 167 14.45 11.92 6.13
CA SER A 167 15.70 11.28 5.74
C SER A 167 15.50 10.01 4.90
N LEU A 168 14.54 9.15 5.30
CA LEU A 168 14.21 7.91 4.57
C LEU A 168 13.58 8.23 3.21
N THR A 169 12.63 9.16 3.17
CA THR A 169 11.94 9.57 1.95
C THR A 169 12.93 10.21 0.95
N ALA A 170 13.80 11.10 1.42
CA ALA A 170 14.79 11.75 0.57
C ALA A 170 15.78 10.74 -0.03
N ARG A 171 16.25 9.76 0.75
CA ARG A 171 17.15 8.69 0.26
C ARG A 171 16.44 7.78 -0.72
N GLY A 172 15.23 7.32 -0.39
CA GLY A 172 14.43 6.45 -1.25
C GLY A 172 14.08 7.14 -2.57
N LYS A 173 13.65 8.42 -2.55
CA LYS A 173 13.38 9.19 -3.76
C LYS A 173 14.62 9.28 -4.68
N ARG A 174 15.80 9.58 -4.12
CA ARG A 174 17.04 9.63 -4.92
C ARG A 174 17.35 8.28 -5.57
N ALA A 175 17.20 7.19 -4.83
CA ALA A 175 17.44 5.85 -5.35
C ALA A 175 16.44 5.48 -6.46
N LEU A 176 15.14 5.80 -6.30
CA LEU A 176 14.14 5.63 -7.36
C LEU A 176 14.46 6.46 -8.60
N THR A 177 14.82 7.73 -8.43
CA THR A 177 15.21 8.58 -9.55
C THR A 177 16.40 7.98 -10.30
N ALA A 178 17.41 7.48 -9.60
CA ALA A 178 18.56 6.84 -10.22
C ALA A 178 18.19 5.55 -10.97
N ALA A 179 17.30 4.71 -10.40
CA ALA A 179 16.85 3.47 -11.03
C ALA A 179 16.02 3.72 -12.30
N LEU A 180 15.21 4.78 -12.31
CA LEU A 180 14.28 5.07 -13.41
C LEU A 180 14.87 6.01 -14.48
N SER A 181 15.95 6.76 -14.18
CA SER A 181 16.52 7.75 -15.10
C SER A 181 17.03 7.14 -16.41
N GLY A 182 17.45 5.87 -16.41
CA GLY A 182 17.88 5.15 -17.62
C GLY A 182 16.73 4.60 -18.49
N ARG A 183 15.48 4.68 -18.03
CA ARG A 183 14.29 4.09 -18.68
C ARG A 183 13.28 5.13 -19.17
N GLN A 184 13.63 6.41 -19.14
CA GLN A 184 12.69 7.49 -19.51
C GLN A 184 12.17 7.36 -20.93
N GLU A 185 13.04 7.05 -21.91
CA GLU A 185 12.63 6.85 -23.32
C GLU A 185 11.73 5.60 -23.48
N GLU A 186 12.10 4.50 -22.82
CA GLU A 186 11.32 3.24 -22.83
C GLU A 186 9.91 3.45 -22.23
N LEU A 187 9.80 4.27 -21.20
CA LEU A 187 8.54 4.58 -20.50
C LEU A 187 7.72 5.70 -21.13
N GLY A 188 8.16 6.22 -22.30
CA GLY A 188 7.46 7.27 -23.01
C GLY A 188 7.57 8.67 -22.41
N TYR A 189 8.60 8.91 -21.58
CA TYR A 189 8.97 10.24 -21.07
C TYR A 189 10.10 10.86 -21.89
N GLY A 190 10.13 10.61 -23.19
CA GLY A 190 11.05 11.30 -24.11
C GLY A 190 10.76 12.79 -24.09
N ASP A 191 11.82 13.61 -24.03
CA ASP A 191 11.78 15.06 -24.05
C ASP A 191 10.92 15.56 -25.20
N GLU A 192 9.73 16.08 -24.91
CA GLU A 192 9.09 17.09 -25.76
C GLU A 192 9.94 18.38 -25.63
N ARG A 193 10.92 18.53 -26.53
CA ARG A 193 11.57 19.81 -26.78
C ARG A 193 10.78 20.61 -27.79
#